data_19c03d3bb651a88645c7f2e0790f07cb
#
_entry.id   19c03d3bb651a88645c7f2e0790f07cb
#
_cell.length_a   1.000
_cell.length_b   1.000
_cell.length_c   1.000
_cell.angle_alpha   90.00
_cell.angle_beta   90.00
_cell.angle_gamma   90.00
#
_symmetry.space_group_name_H-M   'P 1'
#
loop_
_entity.id
_entity.type
_entity.pdbx_description
1 polymer ?
#
loop_
_entity_poly.entity_id
_entity_poly.type
_entity_poly.pdbx_seq_one_letter_code
_entity_poly.pdbx_strand_id
1 'polypeptide(L)'
;MLHLHKSGISHAELTAGVENMLEMVGIPASRKSEYPHQFSGGMKQRLVIAIALACEPKLLLADEPTTALDVTIQAQVLDMMNELKEKLDTAMILITHDLGVVAQTCDKVAIMYAGEIIESGTAEDIFNSSFRHPYTDGLFGSIPDLTKNIRRLSPIDGLMPDPTDLPAGCRFHDRCPKCMERCRTVPPPAVKIGGHLIRCHLAEQNAEGGNV
;
A
#
# COMPACT_ATOMS: atom_id res chain seq x y z
N MET A 1 -16.14 19.12 -7.98
CA MET A 1 -16.59 20.47 -8.44
C MET A 1 -18.05 20.51 -8.87
N LEU A 2 -18.58 19.56 -9.63
CA LEU A 2 -20.04 19.46 -9.93
C LEU A 2 -20.93 19.44 -8.66
N HIS A 3 -20.46 18.89 -7.55
CA HIS A 3 -21.18 18.86 -6.29
C HIS A 3 -21.32 20.26 -5.66
N LEU A 4 -20.26 21.06 -5.72
CA LEU A 4 -20.26 22.42 -5.18
C LEU A 4 -21.15 23.39 -6.00
N HIS A 5 -21.25 23.15 -7.30
CA HIS A 5 -22.14 23.94 -8.17
C HIS A 5 -23.65 23.77 -7.81
N LYS A 6 -24.03 22.63 -7.23
CA LYS A 6 -25.40 22.36 -6.75
C LYS A 6 -25.72 23.02 -5.39
N SER A 7 -24.72 23.50 -4.67
CA SER A 7 -24.87 24.06 -3.31
C SER A 7 -25.01 25.58 -3.26
N GLY A 8 -25.19 26.25 -4.40
CA GLY A 8 -25.37 27.72 -4.44
C GLY A 8 -24.10 28.55 -4.26
N ILE A 9 -22.92 27.90 -4.38
CA ILE A 9 -21.61 28.56 -4.30
C ILE A 9 -21.38 29.40 -5.55
N SER A 10 -20.88 30.62 -5.39
CA SER A 10 -20.58 31.53 -6.51
C SER A 10 -19.42 31.01 -7.38
N HIS A 11 -19.39 31.43 -8.64
CA HIS A 11 -18.29 31.09 -9.55
C HIS A 11 -16.92 31.58 -9.03
N ALA A 12 -16.90 32.71 -8.34
CA ALA A 12 -15.68 33.26 -7.76
C ALA A 12 -15.13 32.36 -6.63
N GLU A 13 -15.98 31.87 -5.74
CA GLU A 13 -15.62 30.94 -4.67
C GLU A 13 -15.15 29.59 -5.22
N LEU A 14 -15.81 29.07 -6.27
CA LEU A 14 -15.36 27.86 -6.97
C LEU A 14 -13.96 28.04 -7.58
N THR A 15 -13.71 29.19 -8.21
CA THR A 15 -12.42 29.50 -8.81
C THR A 15 -11.33 29.57 -7.73
N ALA A 16 -11.59 30.27 -6.64
CA ALA A 16 -10.65 30.36 -5.53
C ALA A 16 -10.36 28.98 -4.89
N GLY A 17 -11.37 28.13 -4.77
CA GLY A 17 -11.20 26.75 -4.30
C GLY A 17 -10.32 25.91 -5.22
N VAL A 18 -10.45 26.07 -6.56
CA VAL A 18 -9.58 25.41 -7.54
C VAL A 18 -8.14 25.89 -7.41
N GLU A 19 -7.95 27.20 -7.34
CA GLU A 19 -6.63 27.83 -7.20
C GLU A 19 -5.92 27.34 -5.94
N ASN A 20 -6.59 27.34 -4.82
CA ASN A 20 -6.06 26.83 -3.56
C ASN A 20 -5.70 25.33 -3.65
N MET A 21 -6.57 24.50 -4.24
CA MET A 21 -6.29 23.08 -4.41
C MET A 21 -5.09 22.81 -5.31
N LEU A 22 -4.92 23.57 -6.38
CA LEU A 22 -3.74 23.47 -7.26
C LEU A 22 -2.46 23.83 -6.51
N GLU A 23 -2.47 24.90 -5.74
CA GLU A 23 -1.32 25.34 -4.94
C GLU A 23 -0.98 24.31 -3.85
N MET A 24 -1.97 23.71 -3.21
CA MET A 24 -1.77 22.64 -2.22
C MET A 24 -1.03 21.43 -2.77
N VAL A 25 -1.22 21.10 -4.07
CA VAL A 25 -0.49 20.00 -4.73
C VAL A 25 0.78 20.51 -5.46
N GLY A 26 1.19 21.76 -5.23
CA GLY A 26 2.40 22.35 -5.79
C GLY A 26 2.30 22.68 -7.29
N ILE A 27 1.08 22.97 -7.80
CA ILE A 27 0.83 23.42 -9.16
C ILE A 27 0.43 24.89 -9.10
N PRO A 28 1.13 25.80 -9.81
CA PRO A 28 0.75 27.22 -9.83
C PRO A 28 -0.69 27.43 -10.30
N ALA A 29 -1.47 28.26 -9.59
CA ALA A 29 -2.87 28.57 -9.89
C ALA A 29 -3.06 29.15 -11.31
N SER A 30 -2.06 29.83 -11.86
CA SER A 30 -2.05 30.36 -13.25
C SER A 30 -2.27 29.27 -14.30
N ARG A 31 -1.97 28.01 -13.98
CA ARG A 31 -2.09 26.87 -14.90
C ARG A 31 -3.49 26.21 -14.91
N LYS A 32 -4.47 26.77 -14.19
CA LYS A 32 -5.84 26.24 -14.07
C LYS A 32 -6.59 26.04 -15.38
N SER A 33 -6.20 26.80 -16.43
CA SER A 33 -6.82 26.74 -17.76
C SER A 33 -6.08 25.86 -18.75
N GLU A 34 -5.00 25.19 -18.33
CA GLU A 34 -4.22 24.32 -19.20
C GLU A 34 -4.87 22.95 -19.37
N TYR A 35 -4.60 22.30 -20.50
CA TYR A 35 -5.10 20.97 -20.82
C TYR A 35 -4.18 19.87 -20.27
N PRO A 36 -4.69 18.65 -20.03
CA PRO A 36 -3.90 17.55 -19.46
C PRO A 36 -2.60 17.21 -20.20
N HIS A 37 -2.56 17.41 -21.52
CA HIS A 37 -1.37 17.14 -22.33
C HIS A 37 -0.23 18.14 -22.11
N GLN A 38 -0.51 19.28 -21.47
CA GLN A 38 0.48 20.32 -21.15
C GLN A 38 1.20 20.05 -19.81
N PHE A 39 0.77 19.04 -19.05
CA PHE A 39 1.36 18.64 -17.78
C PHE A 39 2.29 17.44 -17.93
N SER A 40 3.39 17.42 -17.16
CA SER A 40 4.26 16.26 -17.02
C SER A 40 3.53 15.10 -16.31
N GLY A 41 4.11 13.89 -16.31
CA GLY A 41 3.56 12.72 -15.62
C GLY A 41 3.30 12.98 -14.14
N GLY A 42 4.29 13.47 -13.42
CA GLY A 42 4.16 13.81 -12.00
C GLY A 42 3.15 14.93 -11.73
N MET A 43 3.04 15.93 -12.62
CA MET A 43 2.01 16.97 -12.48
C MET A 43 0.60 16.41 -12.72
N LYS A 44 0.43 15.50 -13.67
CA LYS A 44 -0.86 14.81 -13.89
C LYS A 44 -1.26 14.02 -12.64
N GLN A 45 -0.32 13.32 -12.03
CA GLN A 45 -0.57 12.57 -10.79
C GLN A 45 -1.00 13.50 -9.65
N ARG A 46 -0.32 14.64 -9.46
CA ARG A 46 -0.70 15.68 -8.50
C ARG A 46 -2.11 16.22 -8.76
N LEU A 47 -2.51 16.41 -10.03
CA LEU A 47 -3.87 16.81 -10.40
C LEU A 47 -4.91 15.75 -10.04
N VAL A 48 -4.62 14.47 -10.28
CA VAL A 48 -5.53 13.36 -9.89
C VAL A 48 -5.73 13.33 -8.38
N ILE A 49 -4.65 13.51 -7.60
CA ILE A 49 -4.71 13.60 -6.14
C ILE A 49 -5.54 14.82 -5.70
N ALA A 50 -5.33 15.99 -6.33
CA ALA A 50 -6.11 17.19 -6.06
C ALA A 50 -7.62 16.97 -6.32
N ILE A 51 -7.98 16.27 -7.41
CA ILE A 51 -9.37 15.92 -7.73
C ILE A 51 -9.96 15.01 -6.64
N ALA A 52 -9.21 13.99 -6.19
CA ALA A 52 -9.67 13.07 -5.15
C ALA A 52 -9.88 13.77 -3.80
N LEU A 53 -9.05 14.75 -3.46
CA LEU A 53 -9.12 15.51 -2.21
C LEU A 53 -10.07 16.70 -2.26
N ALA A 54 -10.51 17.14 -3.44
CA ALA A 54 -11.36 18.34 -3.61
C ALA A 54 -12.73 18.28 -2.88
N CYS A 55 -13.16 17.09 -2.47
CA CYS A 55 -14.40 16.90 -1.69
C CYS A 55 -14.13 16.69 -0.19
N GLU A 56 -12.90 16.92 0.27
CA GLU A 56 -12.47 16.73 1.67
C GLU A 56 -12.92 15.36 2.23
N PRO A 57 -12.50 14.25 1.58
CA PRO A 57 -12.95 12.93 2.00
C PRO A 57 -12.36 12.55 3.35
N LYS A 58 -13.09 11.74 4.14
CA LYS A 58 -12.57 11.15 5.38
C LYS A 58 -11.57 10.02 5.13
N LEU A 59 -11.61 9.41 3.96
CA LEU A 59 -10.74 8.30 3.55
C LEU A 59 -10.34 8.46 2.09
N LEU A 60 -9.03 8.44 1.83
CA LEU A 60 -8.43 8.38 0.50
C LEU A 60 -7.95 6.96 0.21
N LEU A 61 -8.40 6.38 -0.91
CA LEU A 61 -7.87 5.13 -1.45
C LEU A 61 -6.89 5.46 -2.58
N ALA A 62 -5.63 5.18 -2.36
CA ALA A 62 -4.53 5.41 -3.31
C ALA A 62 -4.03 4.07 -3.85
N ASP A 63 -4.47 3.72 -5.05
CA ASP A 63 -4.09 2.48 -5.73
C ASP A 63 -2.94 2.76 -6.68
N GLU A 64 -1.75 2.24 -6.35
CA GLU A 64 -0.50 2.40 -7.10
C GLU A 64 -0.23 3.89 -7.51
N PRO A 65 -0.28 4.86 -6.56
CA PRO A 65 -0.30 6.28 -6.92
C PRO A 65 1.02 6.79 -7.51
N THR A 66 2.07 6.00 -7.46
CA THR A 66 3.40 6.38 -7.97
C THR A 66 3.89 5.51 -9.13
N THR A 67 3.06 4.61 -9.63
CA THR A 67 3.38 3.77 -10.79
C THR A 67 3.72 4.63 -12.01
N ALA A 68 4.79 4.27 -12.73
CA ALA A 68 5.32 4.97 -13.90
C ALA A 68 5.91 6.38 -13.63
N LEU A 69 6.22 6.71 -12.38
CA LEU A 69 7.01 7.89 -12.02
C LEU A 69 8.47 7.48 -11.78
N ASP A 70 9.39 8.42 -12.07
CA ASP A 70 10.77 8.24 -11.63
C ASP A 70 10.90 8.37 -10.11
N VAL A 71 11.96 7.78 -9.54
CA VAL A 71 12.16 7.67 -8.08
C VAL A 71 12.10 9.03 -7.37
N THR A 72 12.64 10.08 -7.99
CA THR A 72 12.65 11.43 -7.41
C THR A 72 11.24 12.03 -7.35
N ILE A 73 10.48 11.91 -8.44
CA ILE A 73 9.10 12.40 -8.50
C ILE A 73 8.18 11.55 -7.61
N GLN A 74 8.41 10.23 -7.54
CA GLN A 74 7.70 9.34 -6.62
C GLN A 74 7.82 9.82 -5.17
N ALA A 75 9.05 10.08 -4.69
CA ALA A 75 9.28 10.59 -3.33
C ALA A 75 8.52 11.91 -3.09
N GLN A 76 8.62 12.86 -4.01
CA GLN A 76 7.93 14.15 -3.90
C GLN A 76 6.40 14.03 -3.86
N VAL A 77 5.82 13.08 -4.61
CA VAL A 77 4.36 12.84 -4.61
C VAL A 77 3.93 12.22 -3.29
N LEU A 78 4.69 11.28 -2.74
CA LEU A 78 4.40 10.64 -1.45
C LEU A 78 4.53 11.62 -0.28
N ASP A 79 5.56 12.46 -0.25
CA ASP A 79 5.73 13.50 0.75
C ASP A 79 4.55 14.48 0.72
N MET A 80 4.17 14.95 -0.47
CA MET A 80 3.00 15.80 -0.65
C MET A 80 1.70 15.12 -0.17
N MET A 81 1.50 13.83 -0.47
CA MET A 81 0.32 13.08 -0.01
C MET A 81 0.27 12.99 1.51
N ASN A 82 1.41 12.76 2.18
CA ASN A 82 1.50 12.73 3.63
C ASN A 82 1.17 14.09 4.25
N GLU A 83 1.72 15.18 3.71
CA GLU A 83 1.40 16.53 4.17
C GLU A 83 -0.11 16.86 4.02
N LEU A 84 -0.71 16.46 2.88
CA LEU A 84 -2.13 16.69 2.63
C LEU A 84 -3.03 15.84 3.53
N LYS A 85 -2.65 14.59 3.79
CA LYS A 85 -3.33 13.70 4.75
C LYS A 85 -3.43 14.36 6.12
N GLU A 86 -2.33 14.92 6.61
CA GLU A 86 -2.28 15.60 7.90
C GLU A 86 -3.09 16.93 7.90
N LYS A 87 -2.90 17.77 6.88
CA LYS A 87 -3.59 19.07 6.76
C LYS A 87 -5.11 18.95 6.67
N LEU A 88 -5.60 17.89 6.00
CA LEU A 88 -7.02 17.67 5.76
C LEU A 88 -7.68 16.69 6.73
N ASP A 89 -6.93 16.18 7.71
CA ASP A 89 -7.39 15.15 8.65
C ASP A 89 -8.06 13.96 7.94
N THR A 90 -7.42 13.49 6.86
CA THR A 90 -7.90 12.42 5.99
C THR A 90 -7.13 11.14 6.26
N ALA A 91 -7.83 10.04 6.52
CA ALA A 91 -7.21 8.71 6.56
C ALA A 91 -6.83 8.26 5.13
N MET A 92 -5.74 7.49 4.99
CA MET A 92 -5.30 6.98 3.70
C MET A 92 -5.07 5.47 3.73
N ILE A 93 -5.57 4.78 2.72
CA ILE A 93 -5.17 3.40 2.39
C ILE A 93 -4.32 3.45 1.14
N LEU A 94 -3.05 3.08 1.28
CA LEU A 94 -2.09 3.03 0.18
C LEU A 94 -1.95 1.58 -0.28
N ILE A 95 -2.26 1.31 -1.55
CA ILE A 95 -2.04 0.02 -2.20
C ILE A 95 -0.78 0.16 -3.05
N THR A 96 0.21 -0.66 -2.77
CA THR A 96 1.49 -0.64 -3.50
C THR A 96 2.24 -1.97 -3.35
N HIS A 97 3.12 -2.25 -4.29
CA HIS A 97 4.07 -3.36 -4.24
C HIS A 97 5.47 -2.94 -3.75
N ASP A 98 5.69 -1.65 -3.49
CA ASP A 98 6.98 -1.10 -3.05
C ASP A 98 7.06 -1.11 -1.52
N LEU A 99 7.80 -2.09 -0.97
CA LEU A 99 8.01 -2.22 0.47
C LEU A 99 8.80 -1.06 1.08
N GLY A 100 9.65 -0.39 0.30
CA GLY A 100 10.36 0.81 0.74
C GLY A 100 9.41 1.96 1.01
N VAL A 101 8.44 2.17 0.12
CA VAL A 101 7.37 3.15 0.29
C VAL A 101 6.52 2.81 1.52
N VAL A 102 6.13 1.53 1.68
CA VAL A 102 5.36 1.08 2.85
C VAL A 102 6.08 1.38 4.14
N ALA A 103 7.38 1.06 4.22
CA ALA A 103 8.20 1.28 5.42
C ALA A 103 8.30 2.76 5.84
N GLN A 104 8.29 3.67 4.87
CA GLN A 104 8.45 5.11 5.12
C GLN A 104 7.12 5.84 5.38
N THR A 105 6.02 5.34 4.84
CA THR A 105 4.77 6.09 4.75
C THR A 105 3.65 5.54 5.63
N CYS A 106 3.66 4.23 5.91
CA CYS A 106 2.53 3.55 6.52
C CYS A 106 2.72 3.31 8.03
N ASP A 107 1.71 3.65 8.83
CA ASP A 107 1.66 3.32 10.26
C ASP A 107 1.31 1.83 10.47
N LYS A 108 0.41 1.31 9.62
CA LYS A 108 -0.09 -0.08 9.64
C LYS A 108 0.02 -0.69 8.26
N VAL A 109 0.29 -1.99 8.23
CA VAL A 109 0.50 -2.75 7.01
C VAL A 109 -0.40 -3.98 7.01
N ALA A 110 -0.95 -4.30 5.85
CA ALA A 110 -1.64 -5.54 5.59
C ALA A 110 -1.04 -6.18 4.33
N ILE A 111 -0.54 -7.39 4.43
CA ILE A 111 0.03 -8.14 3.31
C ILE A 111 -1.04 -9.06 2.76
N MET A 112 -1.27 -8.94 1.45
CA MET A 112 -2.29 -9.70 0.74
C MET A 112 -1.64 -10.73 -0.19
N TYR A 113 -2.20 -11.93 -0.23
CA TYR A 113 -1.85 -12.96 -1.20
C TYR A 113 -3.11 -13.65 -1.72
N ALA A 114 -3.22 -13.76 -3.04
CA ALA A 114 -4.35 -14.40 -3.73
C ALA A 114 -5.74 -13.97 -3.19
N GLY A 115 -5.92 -12.64 -2.94
CA GLY A 115 -7.19 -12.07 -2.48
C GLY A 115 -7.47 -12.23 -0.98
N GLU A 116 -6.49 -12.67 -0.17
CA GLU A 116 -6.63 -12.82 1.28
C GLU A 116 -5.55 -12.04 2.04
N ILE A 117 -5.93 -11.36 3.13
CA ILE A 117 -4.95 -10.76 4.04
C ILE A 117 -4.35 -11.90 4.87
N ILE A 118 -3.06 -12.16 4.65
CA ILE A 118 -2.31 -13.23 5.29
C ILE A 118 -1.51 -12.75 6.50
N GLU A 119 -1.23 -11.45 6.57
CA GLU A 119 -0.46 -10.86 7.64
C GLU A 119 -0.85 -9.39 7.81
N SER A 120 -0.95 -8.89 9.06
CA SER A 120 -1.19 -7.48 9.33
C SER A 120 -0.68 -7.09 10.71
N GLY A 121 -0.21 -5.84 10.82
CA GLY A 121 0.33 -5.27 12.05
C GLY A 121 0.74 -3.81 11.87
N THR A 122 1.49 -3.26 12.82
CA THR A 122 2.19 -2.00 12.61
C THR A 122 3.32 -2.21 11.59
N ALA A 123 3.81 -1.13 10.98
CA ALA A 123 4.99 -1.23 10.13
C ALA A 123 6.18 -1.86 10.90
N GLU A 124 6.36 -1.48 12.17
CA GLU A 124 7.39 -2.06 13.03
C GLU A 124 7.21 -3.57 13.21
N ASP A 125 5.99 -4.05 13.48
CA ASP A 125 5.70 -5.47 13.61
C ASP A 125 6.06 -6.24 12.33
N ILE A 126 5.71 -5.71 11.16
CA ILE A 126 5.96 -6.37 9.88
C ILE A 126 7.45 -6.37 9.51
N PHE A 127 8.14 -5.23 9.67
CA PHE A 127 9.53 -5.09 9.24
C PHE A 127 10.55 -5.67 10.23
N ASN A 128 10.28 -5.65 11.54
CA ASN A 128 11.24 -6.04 12.58
C ASN A 128 10.91 -7.38 13.26
N SER A 129 9.78 -8.04 12.93
CA SER A 129 9.42 -9.32 13.54
C SER A 129 10.45 -10.40 13.27
N SER A 130 10.70 -11.23 14.27
CA SER A 130 11.48 -12.47 14.15
C SER A 130 10.73 -13.59 13.47
N PHE A 131 9.39 -13.51 13.42
CA PHE A 131 8.53 -14.50 12.77
C PHE A 131 7.50 -13.81 11.87
N ARG A 132 7.45 -14.20 10.62
CA ARG A 132 6.54 -13.71 9.59
C ARG A 132 5.90 -14.86 8.84
N HIS A 133 4.86 -14.54 8.09
CA HIS A 133 4.32 -15.49 7.11
C HIS A 133 5.41 -15.83 6.06
N PRO A 134 5.56 -17.11 5.63
CA PRO A 134 6.60 -17.49 4.66
C PRO A 134 6.56 -16.72 3.33
N TYR A 135 5.40 -16.23 2.91
CA TYR A 135 5.29 -15.35 1.76
C TYR A 135 5.95 -13.98 2.02
N THR A 136 5.73 -13.42 3.20
CA THR A 136 6.34 -12.15 3.63
C THR A 136 7.85 -12.27 3.71
N ASP A 137 8.37 -13.38 4.28
CA ASP A 137 9.80 -13.68 4.27
C ASP A 137 10.35 -13.73 2.84
N GLY A 138 9.60 -14.33 1.91
CA GLY A 138 9.96 -14.38 0.50
C GLY A 138 9.96 -13.00 -0.19
N LEU A 139 9.00 -12.12 0.15
CA LEU A 139 8.97 -10.75 -0.34
C LEU A 139 10.22 -9.98 0.12
N PHE A 140 10.57 -10.05 1.41
CA PHE A 140 11.77 -9.42 1.95
C PHE A 140 13.05 -10.02 1.35
N GLY A 141 13.10 -11.33 1.14
CA GLY A 141 14.22 -12.01 0.48
C GLY A 141 14.43 -11.62 -0.98
N SER A 142 13.41 -11.04 -1.61
CA SER A 142 13.47 -10.55 -2.99
C SER A 142 13.94 -9.08 -3.09
N ILE A 143 14.11 -8.37 -1.96
CA ILE A 143 14.66 -7.01 -1.94
C ILE A 143 16.19 -7.07 -1.92
N PRO A 144 16.88 -6.29 -2.78
CA PRO A 144 18.32 -6.18 -2.73
C PRO A 144 18.79 -5.59 -1.39
N ASP A 145 19.56 -6.34 -0.61
CA ASP A 145 20.29 -5.80 0.54
C ASP A 145 21.60 -5.18 0.03
N LEU A 146 21.63 -3.85 -0.07
CA LEU A 146 22.79 -3.11 -0.57
C LEU A 146 24.02 -3.22 0.33
N THR A 147 23.86 -3.71 1.56
CA THR A 147 24.97 -3.91 2.51
C THR A 147 25.65 -5.24 2.33
N LYS A 148 25.01 -6.19 1.65
CA LYS A 148 25.51 -7.54 1.41
C LYS A 148 25.85 -7.74 -0.07
N ASN A 149 27.01 -8.30 -0.35
CA ASN A 149 27.40 -8.67 -1.71
C ASN A 149 26.64 -9.94 -2.15
N ILE A 150 25.33 -9.85 -2.33
CA ILE A 150 24.47 -10.97 -2.73
C ILE A 150 24.47 -11.05 -4.25
N ARG A 151 25.00 -12.14 -4.80
CA ARG A 151 25.08 -12.37 -6.26
C ARG A 151 23.72 -12.63 -6.93
N ARG A 152 22.72 -13.07 -6.18
CA ARG A 152 21.35 -13.36 -6.69
C ARG A 152 20.31 -13.06 -5.61
N LEU A 153 19.24 -12.43 -6.01
CA LEU A 153 18.02 -12.32 -5.21
C LEU A 153 17.36 -13.71 -5.11
N SER A 154 16.63 -13.97 -4.03
CA SER A 154 15.88 -15.21 -3.83
C SER A 154 14.42 -14.97 -4.22
N PRO A 155 14.03 -15.22 -5.48
CA PRO A 155 12.64 -15.06 -5.88
C PRO A 155 11.77 -16.10 -5.16
N ILE A 156 10.48 -15.81 -5.03
CA ILE A 156 9.52 -16.81 -4.57
C ILE A 156 9.19 -17.73 -5.74
N ASP A 157 9.59 -19.00 -5.63
CA ASP A 157 9.37 -20.00 -6.66
C ASP A 157 7.89 -20.31 -6.91
N GLY A 158 7.59 -20.82 -8.10
CA GLY A 158 6.27 -21.28 -8.52
C GLY A 158 5.36 -20.16 -9.04
N LEU A 159 4.19 -20.57 -9.52
CA LEU A 159 3.16 -19.66 -10.06
C LEU A 159 2.14 -19.29 -8.99
N MET A 160 1.50 -18.14 -9.14
CA MET A 160 0.34 -17.78 -8.33
C MET A 160 -0.82 -18.72 -8.63
N PRO A 161 -1.66 -19.07 -7.63
CA PRO A 161 -2.86 -19.85 -7.89
C PRO A 161 -3.81 -19.12 -8.82
N ASP A 162 -4.58 -19.89 -9.59
CA ASP A 162 -5.63 -19.35 -10.46
C ASP A 162 -6.71 -18.67 -9.56
N PRO A 163 -7.03 -17.40 -9.80
CA PRO A 163 -8.07 -16.70 -9.03
C PRO A 163 -9.45 -17.34 -9.12
N THR A 164 -9.70 -18.15 -10.19
CA THR A 164 -10.97 -18.85 -10.41
C THR A 164 -11.01 -20.24 -9.78
N ASP A 165 -9.83 -20.79 -9.37
CA ASP A 165 -9.71 -22.11 -8.74
C ASP A 165 -8.70 -22.02 -7.57
N LEU A 166 -9.14 -21.38 -6.49
CA LEU A 166 -8.31 -21.18 -5.31
C LEU A 166 -8.21 -22.45 -4.45
N PRO A 167 -7.03 -22.77 -3.89
CA PRO A 167 -6.84 -23.91 -2.99
C PRO A 167 -7.78 -23.86 -1.78
N ALA A 168 -8.28 -25.03 -1.37
CA ALA A 168 -9.15 -25.18 -0.20
C ALA A 168 -8.44 -24.84 1.13
N GLY A 169 -7.12 -25.10 1.21
CA GLY A 169 -6.29 -24.82 2.38
C GLY A 169 -5.62 -23.44 2.31
N CYS A 170 -4.36 -23.39 2.75
CA CYS A 170 -3.55 -22.20 2.65
C CYS A 170 -3.29 -21.86 1.17
N ARG A 171 -3.67 -20.66 0.73
CA ARG A 171 -3.50 -20.24 -0.68
C ARG A 171 -2.05 -20.18 -1.14
N PHE A 172 -1.10 -20.07 -0.21
CA PHE A 172 0.33 -20.05 -0.50
C PHE A 172 1.00 -21.43 -0.46
N HIS A 173 0.28 -22.52 -0.14
CA HIS A 173 0.88 -23.82 0.17
C HIS A 173 1.78 -24.38 -0.94
N ASP A 174 1.41 -24.24 -2.22
CA ASP A 174 2.20 -24.77 -3.35
C ASP A 174 3.56 -24.08 -3.53
N ARG A 175 3.69 -22.85 -3.05
CA ARG A 175 4.90 -22.03 -3.12
C ARG A 175 5.62 -21.92 -1.77
N CYS A 176 5.06 -22.51 -0.72
CA CYS A 176 5.56 -22.36 0.63
C CYS A 176 6.72 -23.36 0.89
N PRO A 177 7.95 -22.89 1.16
CA PRO A 177 9.07 -23.77 1.48
C PRO A 177 8.90 -24.50 2.80
N LYS A 178 7.93 -24.06 3.64
CA LYS A 178 7.62 -24.65 4.94
C LYS A 178 6.23 -25.30 4.94
N CYS A 179 5.74 -25.76 3.78
CA CYS A 179 4.42 -26.36 3.62
C CYS A 179 4.30 -27.65 4.45
N MET A 180 3.20 -27.74 5.21
CA MET A 180 2.80 -28.97 5.94
C MET A 180 1.59 -29.62 5.25
N GLU A 181 1.33 -30.89 5.51
CA GLU A 181 0.19 -31.63 4.93
C GLU A 181 -1.14 -30.90 5.20
N ARG A 182 -1.36 -30.43 6.41
CA ARG A 182 -2.56 -29.66 6.77
C ARG A 182 -2.75 -28.36 5.98
N CYS A 183 -1.66 -27.76 5.46
CA CYS A 183 -1.75 -26.54 4.66
C CYS A 183 -2.48 -26.76 3.32
N ARG A 184 -2.54 -27.99 2.84
CA ARG A 184 -3.19 -28.32 1.56
C ARG A 184 -4.70 -28.34 1.64
N THR A 185 -5.23 -28.73 2.81
CA THR A 185 -6.67 -29.04 2.97
C THR A 185 -7.37 -28.15 3.97
N VAL A 186 -6.63 -27.55 4.93
CA VAL A 186 -7.20 -26.76 6.03
C VAL A 186 -6.75 -25.31 5.91
N PRO A 187 -7.69 -24.34 5.83
CA PRO A 187 -7.36 -22.91 5.89
C PRO A 187 -6.63 -22.58 7.21
N PRO A 188 -5.52 -21.84 7.18
CA PRO A 188 -4.81 -21.47 8.38
C PRO A 188 -5.62 -20.47 9.23
N PRO A 189 -5.60 -20.65 10.58
CA PRO A 189 -6.23 -19.68 11.47
C PRO A 189 -5.44 -18.37 11.47
N ALA A 190 -6.14 -17.27 11.79
CA ALA A 190 -5.51 -15.99 12.08
C ALA A 190 -5.01 -15.99 13.52
N VAL A 191 -3.72 -16.01 13.71
CA VAL A 191 -3.05 -16.03 15.04
C VAL A 191 -2.52 -14.64 15.33
N LYS A 192 -2.79 -14.13 16.53
CA LYS A 192 -2.29 -12.84 17.00
C LYS A 192 -1.10 -13.06 17.92
N ILE A 193 0.05 -12.51 17.57
CA ILE A 193 1.29 -12.51 18.36
C ILE A 193 1.62 -11.04 18.68
N GLY A 194 1.31 -10.59 19.91
CA GLY A 194 1.37 -9.17 20.25
C GLY A 194 0.37 -8.34 19.43
N GLY A 195 0.84 -7.33 18.69
CA GLY A 195 0.06 -6.51 17.74
C GLY A 195 -0.05 -7.11 16.33
N HIS A 196 0.71 -8.15 16.05
CA HIS A 196 0.94 -8.75 14.75
C HIS A 196 -0.02 -9.93 14.52
N LEU A 197 -0.81 -9.90 13.46
CA LEU A 197 -1.74 -10.95 13.07
C LEU A 197 -1.17 -11.71 11.88
N ILE A 198 -1.05 -13.04 11.99
CA ILE A 198 -0.48 -13.91 10.96
C ILE A 198 -1.42 -15.08 10.69
N ARG A 199 -1.80 -15.26 9.43
CA ARG A 199 -2.64 -16.36 8.99
C ARG A 199 -1.77 -17.51 8.48
N CYS A 200 -1.23 -18.31 9.43
CA CYS A 200 -0.32 -19.41 9.12
C CYS A 200 -0.38 -20.49 10.20
N HIS A 201 -0.37 -21.76 9.81
CA HIS A 201 -0.31 -22.88 10.75
C HIS A 201 0.99 -22.95 11.57
N LEU A 202 2.10 -22.43 11.03
CA LEU A 202 3.35 -22.29 11.79
C LEU A 202 3.24 -21.23 12.89
N ALA A 203 2.45 -20.17 12.69
CA ALA A 203 2.20 -19.17 13.71
C ALA A 203 1.43 -19.75 14.90
N GLU A 204 0.48 -20.66 14.62
CA GLU A 204 -0.26 -21.39 15.66
C GLU A 204 0.68 -22.20 16.55
N GLN A 205 1.60 -22.96 15.95
CA GLN A 205 2.58 -23.75 16.69
C GLN A 205 3.53 -22.88 17.53
N ASN A 206 3.95 -21.71 16.99
CA ASN A 206 4.80 -20.78 17.73
C ASN A 206 4.06 -20.10 18.89
N ALA A 207 2.77 -19.81 18.74
CA ALA A 207 1.97 -19.22 19.80
C ALA A 207 1.71 -20.21 20.96
N GLU A 208 1.56 -21.49 20.64
CA GLU A 208 1.38 -22.57 21.62
C GLU A 208 2.71 -22.97 22.28
N GLY A 209 3.83 -22.91 21.54
CA GLY A 209 5.18 -23.26 22.04
C GLY A 209 5.90 -22.12 22.77
N GLY A 210 5.38 -20.91 22.78
CA GLY A 210 5.98 -19.70 23.35
C GLY A 210 5.85 -19.55 24.87
N ASN A 211 5.77 -20.65 25.60
CA ASN A 211 5.90 -20.71 27.05
C ASN A 211 7.30 -21.26 27.42
N VAL A 212 8.37 -20.55 27.00
CA VAL A 212 9.71 -20.69 27.58
C VAL A 212 10.33 -19.31 27.71
#